data_155c25f5b363bb04409653de0e16a4dd
#
_entry.id   155c25f5b363bb04409653de0e16a4dd
#
_cell.length_a   1.000
_cell.length_b   1.000
_cell.length_c   1.000
_cell.angle_alpha   90.00
_cell.angle_beta   90.00
_cell.angle_gamma   90.00
#
_symmetry.space_group_name_H-M   'P 1'
#
loop_
_entity.id
_entity.type
_entity.pdbx_description
1 polymer ?
#
loop_
_entity_poly.entity_id
_entity_poly.type
_entity_poly.pdbx_seq_one_letter_code
_entity_poly.pdbx_strand_id
1 'polypeptide(L)'
;MFSIPREKRNDPTAIQELMESMSETDRKVMNFFVSRREAFEKVMANDLIGCTNYLQNLEFVTKERLGVTGFCLGGGLAYQISTMFPFRAAVVFYGANPKPLEAVANITGPVLGIYAGEDDTINSGLPAIVESMIKYKKTFEMKLYSGVQHAFFNETMPVYNKSAAEVAWERAVSFFSKYLVK
;
A
#
# COMPACT_ATOMS: atom_id res chain seq x y z
N MET A 1 16.50 -16.02 17.25
CA MET A 1 15.59 -15.41 16.29
C MET A 1 14.23 -15.35 16.97
N PHE A 2 13.79 -14.15 17.34
CA PHE A 2 12.50 -13.96 18.02
C PHE A 2 11.39 -14.15 17.00
N SER A 3 10.48 -15.09 17.23
CA SER A 3 9.35 -15.32 16.37
C SER A 3 8.07 -15.51 17.19
N ILE A 4 7.08 -14.67 16.96
CA ILE A 4 5.73 -14.94 17.45
C ILE A 4 5.15 -16.06 16.57
N PRO A 5 4.58 -17.14 17.18
CA PRO A 5 3.85 -18.16 16.44
C PRO A 5 2.83 -17.51 15.50
N ARG A 6 2.65 -18.10 14.32
CA ARG A 6 1.82 -17.52 13.24
C ARG A 6 0.41 -17.15 13.71
N GLU A 7 -0.18 -18.00 14.54
CA GLU A 7 -1.52 -17.85 15.13
C GLU A 7 -1.62 -16.72 16.15
N LYS A 8 -0.49 -16.26 16.71
CA LYS A 8 -0.44 -15.19 17.73
C LYS A 8 0.12 -13.86 17.22
N ARG A 9 0.40 -13.74 15.94
CA ARG A 9 1.06 -12.54 15.39
C ARG A 9 0.22 -11.26 15.47
N ASN A 10 -1.09 -11.42 15.60
CA ASN A 10 -2.04 -10.32 15.77
C ASN A 10 -2.59 -10.22 17.20
N ASP A 11 -2.05 -11.02 18.14
CA ASP A 11 -2.42 -10.95 19.56
C ASP A 11 -1.60 -9.82 20.21
N PRO A 12 -2.26 -8.75 20.71
CA PRO A 12 -1.57 -7.63 21.36
C PRO A 12 -0.73 -8.07 22.56
N THR A 13 -1.21 -9.08 23.32
CA THR A 13 -0.50 -9.62 24.48
C THR A 13 0.78 -10.32 24.07
N ALA A 14 0.73 -11.16 23.03
CA ALA A 14 1.91 -11.82 22.49
C ALA A 14 2.94 -10.86 21.89
N ILE A 15 2.47 -9.78 21.28
CA ILE A 15 3.33 -8.70 20.79
C ILE A 15 4.01 -7.98 21.96
N GLN A 16 3.26 -7.67 23.01
CA GLN A 16 3.81 -7.02 24.20
C GLN A 16 4.84 -7.91 24.91
N GLU A 17 4.53 -9.21 25.13
CA GLU A 17 5.46 -10.18 25.68
C GLU A 17 6.76 -10.28 24.86
N LEU A 18 6.63 -10.29 23.51
CA LEU A 18 7.80 -10.29 22.65
C LEU A 18 8.64 -9.01 22.85
N MET A 19 8.01 -7.84 22.88
CA MET A 19 8.70 -6.56 23.08
C MET A 19 9.39 -6.50 24.44
N GLU A 20 8.78 -7.05 25.48
CA GLU A 20 9.37 -7.14 26.82
C GLU A 20 10.56 -8.12 26.87
N SER A 21 10.50 -9.21 26.09
CA SER A 21 11.57 -10.19 25.98
C SER A 21 12.76 -9.77 25.11
N MET A 22 12.62 -8.68 24.34
CA MET A 22 13.66 -8.16 23.46
C MET A 22 14.86 -7.65 24.28
N SER A 23 16.07 -7.92 23.79
CA SER A 23 17.27 -7.31 24.34
C SER A 23 17.22 -5.78 24.19
N GLU A 24 17.98 -5.08 25.03
CA GLU A 24 18.10 -3.61 24.91
C GLU A 24 18.61 -3.20 23.51
N THR A 25 19.50 -3.99 22.93
CA THR A 25 20.02 -3.77 21.57
C THR A 25 18.94 -3.90 20.53
N ASP A 26 18.11 -4.97 20.59
CA ASP A 26 17.03 -5.17 19.63
C ASP A 26 15.97 -4.09 19.74
N ARG A 27 15.63 -3.65 20.96
CA ARG A 27 14.73 -2.50 21.19
C ARG A 27 15.29 -1.21 20.59
N LYS A 28 16.58 -0.94 20.75
CA LYS A 28 17.22 0.23 20.13
C LYS A 28 17.16 0.17 18.61
N VAL A 29 17.42 -1.00 18.02
CA VAL A 29 17.31 -1.22 16.57
C VAL A 29 15.88 -1.01 16.10
N MET A 30 14.90 -1.61 16.77
CA MET A 30 13.49 -1.43 16.43
C MET A 30 13.04 0.03 16.53
N ASN A 31 13.39 0.71 17.62
CA ASN A 31 13.07 2.14 17.80
C ASN A 31 13.76 3.02 16.75
N PHE A 32 14.97 2.67 16.33
CA PHE A 32 15.65 3.34 15.22
C PHE A 32 14.85 3.24 13.92
N PHE A 33 14.34 2.06 13.57
CA PHE A 33 13.52 1.88 12.37
C PHE A 33 12.17 2.60 12.50
N VAL A 34 11.49 2.46 13.63
CA VAL A 34 10.19 3.11 13.87
C VAL A 34 10.31 4.63 13.81
N SER A 35 11.31 5.22 14.50
CA SER A 35 11.51 6.67 14.54
C SER A 35 11.96 7.28 13.20
N ARG A 36 12.50 6.47 12.29
CA ARG A 36 12.96 6.89 10.96
C ARG A 36 12.07 6.39 9.82
N ARG A 37 10.89 5.87 10.13
CA ARG A 37 9.99 5.30 9.14
C ARG A 37 9.72 6.25 7.97
N GLU A 38 9.44 7.51 8.23
CA GLU A 38 9.22 8.51 7.16
C GLU A 38 10.44 8.71 6.26
N ALA A 39 11.63 8.72 6.85
CA ALA A 39 12.87 8.83 6.06
C ALA A 39 13.08 7.60 5.17
N PHE A 40 12.79 6.40 5.69
CA PHE A 40 12.85 5.16 4.90
C PHE A 40 11.81 5.13 3.79
N GLU A 41 10.56 5.52 4.07
CA GLU A 41 9.49 5.60 3.06
C GLU A 41 9.88 6.56 1.93
N LYS A 42 10.52 7.68 2.26
CA LYS A 42 11.02 8.64 1.26
C LYS A 42 12.16 8.06 0.40
N VAL A 43 13.11 7.35 1.01
CA VAL A 43 14.20 6.67 0.27
C VAL A 43 13.60 5.62 -0.65
N MET A 44 12.74 4.73 -0.13
CA MET A 44 12.08 3.70 -0.93
C MET A 44 11.27 4.29 -2.08
N ALA A 45 10.55 5.40 -1.87
CA ALA A 45 9.82 6.06 -2.94
C ALA A 45 10.76 6.56 -4.05
N ASN A 46 11.90 7.18 -3.69
CA ASN A 46 12.88 7.62 -4.67
C ASN A 46 13.53 6.46 -5.43
N ASP A 47 13.83 5.35 -4.75
CA ASP A 47 14.36 4.14 -5.39
C ASP A 47 13.37 3.55 -6.39
N LEU A 48 12.08 3.49 -6.03
CA LEU A 48 11.00 3.06 -6.92
C LEU A 48 10.83 3.98 -8.14
N ILE A 49 11.01 5.29 -7.98
CA ILE A 49 11.04 6.22 -9.11
C ILE A 49 12.26 5.94 -10.00
N GLY A 50 13.42 5.66 -9.40
CA GLY A 50 14.61 5.22 -10.14
C GLY A 50 14.35 3.95 -10.97
N CYS A 51 13.71 2.94 -10.37
CA CYS A 51 13.29 1.73 -11.07
C CYS A 51 12.29 2.03 -12.20
N THR A 52 11.35 2.94 -11.97
CA THR A 52 10.35 3.33 -12.99
C THR A 52 11.02 4.03 -14.17
N ASN A 53 11.96 4.93 -13.90
CA ASN A 53 12.74 5.58 -14.95
C ASN A 53 13.60 4.59 -15.75
N TYR A 54 14.16 3.58 -15.08
CA TYR A 54 14.88 2.50 -15.77
C TYR A 54 13.94 1.71 -16.69
N LEU A 55 12.76 1.31 -16.20
CA LEU A 55 11.76 0.59 -17.00
C LEU A 55 11.35 1.37 -18.26
N GLN A 56 11.18 2.68 -18.16
CA GLN A 56 10.83 3.51 -19.33
C GLN A 56 11.90 3.53 -20.43
N ASN A 57 13.14 3.17 -20.12
CA ASN A 57 14.22 3.14 -21.10
C ASN A 57 14.40 1.77 -21.77
N LEU A 58 13.61 0.77 -21.40
CA LEU A 58 13.64 -0.56 -22.03
C LEU A 58 12.82 -0.53 -23.32
N GLU A 59 13.36 -1.09 -24.39
CA GLU A 59 12.77 -1.07 -25.75
C GLU A 59 11.40 -1.77 -25.83
N PHE A 60 11.16 -2.76 -24.96
CA PHE A 60 9.90 -3.53 -24.93
C PHE A 60 8.83 -2.90 -24.03
N VAL A 61 9.11 -1.78 -23.39
CA VAL A 61 8.18 -1.06 -22.49
C VAL A 61 7.50 0.08 -23.22
N THR A 62 6.17 0.09 -23.20
CA THR A 62 5.40 1.25 -23.64
C THR A 62 5.37 2.29 -22.52
N LYS A 63 6.15 3.33 -22.66
CA LYS A 63 6.43 4.36 -21.64
C LYS A 63 5.18 4.97 -21.02
N GLU A 64 4.16 5.19 -21.83
CA GLU A 64 2.90 5.83 -21.42
C GLU A 64 1.91 4.85 -20.79
N ARG A 65 2.26 3.55 -20.69
CA ARG A 65 1.38 2.48 -20.20
C ARG A 65 1.90 1.83 -18.92
N LEU A 66 2.65 2.56 -18.12
CA LEU A 66 3.09 2.07 -16.81
C LEU A 66 1.97 2.21 -15.78
N GLY A 67 1.72 1.12 -15.09
CA GLY A 67 0.87 1.08 -13.91
C GLY A 67 1.68 0.74 -12.68
N VAL A 68 1.12 1.03 -11.50
CA VAL A 68 1.74 0.69 -10.21
C VAL A 68 0.73 0.03 -9.29
N THR A 69 1.19 -0.98 -8.57
CA THR A 69 0.42 -1.61 -7.50
C THR A 69 1.32 -1.97 -6.33
N GLY A 70 0.72 -2.07 -5.16
CA GLY A 70 1.41 -2.50 -3.96
C GLY A 70 0.44 -2.88 -2.84
N PHE A 71 0.96 -3.60 -1.86
CA PHE A 71 0.23 -4.16 -0.74
C PHE A 71 0.80 -3.65 0.59
N CYS A 72 -0.04 -3.32 1.55
CA CYS A 72 0.39 -2.84 2.87
C CYS A 72 1.32 -1.61 2.75
N LEU A 73 2.55 -1.71 3.25
CA LEU A 73 3.59 -0.69 3.05
C LEU A 73 3.79 -0.38 1.56
N GLY A 74 3.86 -1.42 0.71
CA GLY A 74 3.96 -1.28 -0.75
C GLY A 74 2.74 -0.60 -1.35
N GLY A 75 1.54 -0.78 -0.78
CA GLY A 75 0.33 -0.05 -1.16
C GLY A 75 0.46 1.46 -0.88
N GLY A 76 0.95 1.83 0.30
CA GLY A 76 1.26 3.22 0.63
C GLY A 76 2.34 3.83 -0.27
N LEU A 77 3.38 3.05 -0.58
CA LEU A 77 4.43 3.49 -1.52
C LEU A 77 3.90 3.65 -2.94
N ALA A 78 3.06 2.72 -3.44
CA ALA A 78 2.41 2.85 -4.75
C ALA A 78 1.57 4.13 -4.83
N TYR A 79 0.86 4.46 -3.74
CA TYR A 79 0.12 5.71 -3.64
C TYR A 79 1.07 6.92 -3.67
N GLN A 80 2.12 6.88 -2.83
CA GLN A 80 3.10 7.97 -2.72
C GLN A 80 3.75 8.25 -4.08
N ILE A 81 4.28 7.23 -4.76
CA ILE A 81 4.95 7.44 -6.05
C ILE A 81 3.99 7.81 -7.17
N SER A 82 2.69 7.52 -7.04
CA SER A 82 1.68 8.04 -7.98
C SER A 82 1.52 9.56 -7.93
N THR A 83 1.95 10.20 -6.83
CA THR A 83 2.03 11.66 -6.73
C THR A 83 3.32 12.24 -7.32
N MET A 84 4.31 11.39 -7.63
CA MET A 84 5.66 11.78 -8.06
C MET A 84 5.93 11.43 -9.54
N PHE A 85 5.17 10.49 -10.09
CA PHE A 85 5.32 9.98 -11.45
C PHE A 85 3.96 9.79 -12.12
N PRO A 86 3.80 10.12 -13.42
CA PRO A 86 2.53 10.06 -14.14
C PRO A 86 2.17 8.63 -14.56
N PHE A 87 1.94 7.73 -13.58
CA PHE A 87 1.43 6.41 -13.87
C PHE A 87 0.08 6.47 -14.60
N ARG A 88 -0.08 5.60 -15.57
CA ARG A 88 -1.33 5.47 -16.32
C ARG A 88 -2.49 4.94 -15.48
N ALA A 89 -2.18 4.13 -14.45
CA ALA A 89 -3.13 3.65 -13.44
C ALA A 89 -2.39 3.22 -12.17
N ALA A 90 -3.05 3.33 -11.01
CA ALA A 90 -2.54 2.83 -9.74
C ALA A 90 -3.57 1.96 -9.03
N VAL A 91 -3.14 0.85 -8.43
CA VAL A 91 -3.97 0.01 -7.56
C VAL A 91 -3.30 -0.10 -6.20
N VAL A 92 -4.01 0.31 -5.16
CA VAL A 92 -3.51 0.38 -3.79
C VAL A 92 -4.25 -0.64 -2.94
N PHE A 93 -3.57 -1.67 -2.47
CA PHE A 93 -4.14 -2.64 -1.53
C PHE A 93 -3.79 -2.23 -0.10
N TYR A 94 -4.81 -1.89 0.68
CA TYR A 94 -4.74 -1.51 2.10
C TYR A 94 -3.49 -0.71 2.47
N GLY A 95 -3.17 0.27 1.62
CA GLY A 95 -2.05 1.19 1.80
C GLY A 95 -2.45 2.48 2.49
N ALA A 96 -1.51 3.05 3.24
CA ALA A 96 -1.67 4.37 3.85
C ALA A 96 -1.75 5.49 2.80
N ASN A 97 -2.36 6.60 3.17
CA ASN A 97 -2.44 7.79 2.33
C ASN A 97 -1.04 8.37 2.03
N PRO A 98 -0.87 9.03 0.87
CA PRO A 98 0.36 9.73 0.56
C PRO A 98 0.59 10.92 1.50
N LYS A 99 1.86 11.29 1.65
CA LYS A 99 2.30 12.42 2.48
C LYS A 99 3.20 13.36 1.67
N PRO A 100 2.90 14.67 1.67
CA PRO A 100 1.71 15.29 2.25
C PRO A 100 0.44 14.92 1.44
N LEU A 101 -0.72 15.00 2.07
CA LEU A 101 -1.99 14.62 1.43
C LEU A 101 -2.33 15.50 0.21
N GLU A 102 -1.90 16.76 0.22
CA GLU A 102 -2.04 17.71 -0.88
C GLU A 102 -1.34 17.24 -2.17
N ALA A 103 -0.33 16.36 -2.05
CA ALA A 103 0.37 15.78 -3.19
C ALA A 103 -0.56 14.97 -4.12
N VAL A 104 -1.76 14.57 -3.64
CA VAL A 104 -2.83 13.99 -4.47
C VAL A 104 -3.14 14.87 -5.69
N ALA A 105 -2.96 16.18 -5.60
CA ALA A 105 -3.11 17.10 -6.73
C ALA A 105 -2.27 16.71 -7.95
N ASN A 106 -1.12 16.04 -7.74
CA ASN A 106 -0.18 15.66 -8.80
C ASN A 106 -0.53 14.32 -9.47
N ILE A 107 -1.44 13.53 -8.91
CA ILE A 107 -1.85 12.25 -9.50
C ILE A 107 -2.50 12.52 -10.87
N THR A 108 -2.04 11.86 -11.90
CA THR A 108 -2.52 12.04 -13.28
C THR A 108 -3.44 10.92 -13.75
N GLY A 109 -3.15 9.69 -13.39
CA GLY A 109 -3.94 8.52 -13.75
C GLY A 109 -5.02 8.17 -12.72
N PRO A 110 -5.99 7.32 -13.09
CA PRO A 110 -6.98 6.80 -12.17
C PRO A 110 -6.35 5.93 -11.08
N VAL A 111 -6.96 5.96 -9.90
CA VAL A 111 -6.54 5.17 -8.74
C VAL A 111 -7.67 4.26 -8.30
N LEU A 112 -7.37 2.99 -8.05
CA LEU A 112 -8.23 2.03 -7.37
C LEU A 112 -7.68 1.74 -5.97
N GLY A 113 -8.43 2.09 -4.94
CA GLY A 113 -8.16 1.71 -3.56
C GLY A 113 -8.93 0.45 -3.17
N ILE A 114 -8.24 -0.55 -2.65
CA ILE A 114 -8.79 -1.82 -2.17
C ILE A 114 -8.46 -1.92 -0.68
N TYR A 115 -9.48 -1.97 0.17
CA TYR A 115 -9.34 -1.87 1.61
C TYR A 115 -10.06 -2.98 2.35
N ALA A 116 -9.57 -3.31 3.54
CA ALA A 116 -10.15 -4.30 4.44
C ALA A 116 -11.10 -3.60 5.42
N GLY A 117 -12.29 -4.17 5.64
CA GLY A 117 -13.30 -3.56 6.52
C GLY A 117 -12.89 -3.49 7.98
N GLU A 118 -12.09 -4.47 8.43
CA GLU A 118 -11.62 -4.60 9.82
C GLU A 118 -10.21 -4.00 10.02
N ASP A 119 -9.81 -3.03 9.19
CA ASP A 119 -8.50 -2.36 9.27
C ASP A 119 -8.65 -0.92 9.75
N ASP A 120 -8.93 -0.73 11.03
CA ASP A 120 -9.18 0.58 11.63
C ASP A 120 -8.01 1.56 11.40
N THR A 121 -6.79 1.06 11.39
CA THR A 121 -5.59 1.87 11.21
C THR A 121 -5.57 2.55 9.85
N ILE A 122 -5.79 1.81 8.78
CA ILE A 122 -5.83 2.36 7.42
C ILE A 122 -7.14 3.10 7.18
N ASN A 123 -8.26 2.53 7.65
CA ASN A 123 -9.59 3.07 7.39
C ASN A 123 -9.82 4.44 8.04
N SER A 124 -9.15 4.75 9.15
CA SER A 124 -9.19 6.08 9.77
C SER A 124 -8.72 7.20 8.82
N GLY A 125 -7.87 6.88 7.85
CA GLY A 125 -7.39 7.82 6.82
C GLY A 125 -8.29 7.94 5.59
N LEU A 126 -9.26 7.02 5.39
CA LEU A 126 -10.06 6.99 4.16
C LEU A 126 -10.93 8.23 3.95
N PRO A 127 -11.58 8.83 4.96
CA PRO A 127 -12.33 10.06 4.74
C PRO A 127 -11.47 11.19 4.14
N ALA A 128 -10.26 11.36 4.64
CA ALA A 128 -9.36 12.42 4.19
C ALA A 128 -8.88 12.21 2.74
N ILE A 129 -8.60 10.96 2.35
CA ILE A 129 -8.19 10.70 0.98
C ILE A 129 -9.35 10.87 0.00
N VAL A 130 -10.57 10.44 0.35
CA VAL A 130 -11.76 10.65 -0.47
C VAL A 130 -12.02 12.13 -0.68
N GLU A 131 -11.98 12.93 0.39
CA GLU A 131 -12.11 14.39 0.32
C GLU A 131 -11.06 15.00 -0.60
N SER A 132 -9.80 14.58 -0.47
CA SER A 132 -8.69 15.06 -1.29
C SER A 132 -8.88 14.70 -2.78
N MET A 133 -9.31 13.47 -3.09
CA MET A 133 -9.60 13.03 -4.45
C MET A 133 -10.73 13.87 -5.09
N ILE A 134 -11.77 14.16 -4.32
CA ILE A 134 -12.88 15.03 -4.78
C ILE A 134 -12.37 16.46 -5.00
N LYS A 135 -11.67 17.03 -4.04
CA LYS A 135 -11.11 18.39 -4.07
C LYS A 135 -10.26 18.61 -5.34
N TYR A 136 -9.40 17.66 -5.65
CA TYR A 136 -8.48 17.75 -6.80
C TYR A 136 -9.05 17.11 -8.08
N LYS A 137 -10.33 16.72 -8.09
CA LYS A 137 -11.05 16.15 -9.24
C LYS A 137 -10.34 14.93 -9.85
N LYS A 138 -9.83 14.03 -9.00
CA LYS A 138 -9.13 12.82 -9.44
C LYS A 138 -10.11 11.69 -9.72
N THR A 139 -9.79 10.84 -10.69
CA THR A 139 -10.54 9.60 -10.93
C THR A 139 -10.15 8.59 -9.84
N PHE A 140 -11.09 8.28 -8.95
CA PHE A 140 -10.87 7.39 -7.83
C PHE A 140 -12.00 6.38 -7.70
N GLU A 141 -11.66 5.12 -7.74
CA GLU A 141 -12.53 4.00 -7.40
C GLU A 141 -12.07 3.43 -6.05
N MET A 142 -13.02 3.09 -5.19
CA MET A 142 -12.71 2.51 -3.88
C MET A 142 -13.59 1.29 -3.63
N LYS A 143 -12.98 0.23 -3.11
CA LYS A 143 -13.68 -0.97 -2.63
C LYS A 143 -13.25 -1.34 -1.23
N LEU A 144 -14.20 -1.33 -0.30
CA LEU A 144 -14.05 -1.85 1.05
C LEU A 144 -14.64 -3.26 1.10
N TYR A 145 -13.87 -4.22 1.61
CA TYR A 145 -14.30 -5.61 1.81
C TYR A 145 -14.65 -5.82 3.27
N SER A 146 -15.94 -5.99 3.58
CA SER A 146 -16.42 -6.21 4.96
C SER A 146 -15.94 -7.54 5.51
N GLY A 147 -15.69 -7.62 6.82
CA GLY A 147 -15.34 -8.84 7.53
C GLY A 147 -13.96 -9.40 7.21
N VAL A 148 -13.09 -8.62 6.56
CA VAL A 148 -11.69 -9.01 6.31
C VAL A 148 -10.73 -8.03 6.96
N GLN A 149 -9.61 -8.58 7.43
CA GLN A 149 -8.56 -7.82 8.13
C GLN A 149 -7.47 -7.32 7.18
N HIS A 150 -6.62 -6.42 7.69
CA HIS A 150 -5.39 -6.02 6.99
C HIS A 150 -4.60 -7.22 6.49
N ALA A 151 -4.04 -7.14 5.29
CA ALA A 151 -3.31 -8.23 4.63
C ALA A 151 -4.16 -9.45 4.22
N PHE A 152 -5.50 -9.32 4.08
CA PHE A 152 -6.38 -10.41 3.66
C PHE A 152 -6.00 -11.09 2.33
N PHE A 153 -5.19 -10.44 1.51
CA PHE A 153 -4.70 -10.95 0.24
C PHE A 153 -3.47 -11.87 0.40
N ASN A 154 -2.81 -11.87 1.56
CA ASN A 154 -1.58 -12.63 1.77
C ASN A 154 -1.87 -14.06 2.22
N GLU A 155 -1.76 -15.04 1.30
CA GLU A 155 -2.01 -16.45 1.56
C GLU A 155 -1.10 -17.09 2.62
N THR A 156 0.01 -16.44 2.97
CA THR A 156 0.90 -16.92 4.03
C THR A 156 0.50 -16.46 5.43
N MET A 157 -0.53 -15.60 5.54
CA MET A 157 -1.00 -15.03 6.81
C MET A 157 -2.30 -15.69 7.27
N PRO A 158 -2.51 -15.82 8.60
CA PRO A 158 -3.78 -16.38 9.14
C PRO A 158 -5.02 -15.58 8.75
N VAL A 159 -4.86 -14.30 8.44
CA VAL A 159 -5.92 -13.36 8.02
C VAL A 159 -6.29 -13.50 6.54
N TYR A 160 -5.65 -14.41 5.81
CA TYR A 160 -5.97 -14.64 4.41
C TYR A 160 -7.43 -14.99 4.21
N ASN A 161 -8.09 -14.26 3.31
CA ASN A 161 -9.46 -14.56 2.91
C ASN A 161 -9.48 -14.79 1.39
N LYS A 162 -9.53 -16.07 1.01
CA LYS A 162 -9.45 -16.50 -0.39
C LYS A 162 -10.50 -15.81 -1.26
N SER A 163 -11.76 -15.82 -0.84
CA SER A 163 -12.85 -15.25 -1.64
C SER A 163 -12.67 -13.75 -1.87
N ALA A 164 -12.34 -13.01 -0.82
CA ALA A 164 -12.08 -11.57 -0.95
C ALA A 164 -10.84 -11.28 -1.80
N ALA A 165 -9.78 -12.10 -1.67
CA ALA A 165 -8.54 -11.96 -2.44
C ALA A 165 -8.78 -12.19 -3.94
N GLU A 166 -9.50 -13.24 -4.32
CA GLU A 166 -9.85 -13.56 -5.71
C GLU A 166 -10.64 -12.40 -6.36
N VAL A 167 -11.71 -11.94 -5.70
CA VAL A 167 -12.51 -10.81 -6.21
C VAL A 167 -11.71 -9.51 -6.27
N ALA A 168 -10.83 -9.27 -5.29
CA ALA A 168 -9.96 -8.09 -5.29
C ALA A 168 -8.94 -8.13 -6.44
N TRP A 169 -8.41 -9.33 -6.73
CA TRP A 169 -7.48 -9.52 -7.84
C TRP A 169 -8.14 -9.31 -9.20
N GLU A 170 -9.30 -9.93 -9.42
CA GLU A 170 -10.07 -9.72 -10.66
C GLU A 170 -10.39 -8.24 -10.89
N ARG A 171 -10.75 -7.51 -9.83
CA ARG A 171 -10.98 -6.07 -9.90
C ARG A 171 -9.73 -5.31 -10.28
N ALA A 172 -8.59 -5.63 -9.69
CA ALA A 172 -7.31 -5.00 -10.00
C ALA A 172 -6.88 -5.25 -11.44
N VAL A 173 -6.99 -6.49 -11.91
CA VAL A 173 -6.67 -6.88 -13.30
C VAL A 173 -7.61 -6.17 -14.29
N SER A 174 -8.91 -6.15 -14.00
CA SER A 174 -9.90 -5.45 -14.84
C SER A 174 -9.61 -3.95 -14.92
N PHE A 175 -9.26 -3.34 -13.79
CA PHE A 175 -8.88 -1.93 -13.73
C PHE A 175 -7.63 -1.64 -14.58
N PHE A 176 -6.57 -2.41 -14.42
CA PHE A 176 -5.39 -2.25 -15.26
C PHE A 176 -5.68 -2.50 -16.75
N SER A 177 -6.46 -3.53 -17.06
CA SER A 177 -6.85 -3.80 -18.47
C SER A 177 -7.59 -2.63 -19.10
N LYS A 178 -8.46 -1.98 -18.34
CA LYS A 178 -9.22 -0.79 -18.81
C LYS A 178 -8.31 0.39 -19.16
N TYR A 179 -7.23 0.59 -18.40
CA TYR A 179 -6.42 1.81 -18.51
C TYR A 179 -5.04 1.61 -19.15
N LEU A 180 -4.48 0.39 -19.12
CA LEU A 180 -3.16 0.11 -19.69
C LEU A 180 -3.21 -0.51 -21.08
N VAL A 181 -4.31 -1.21 -21.44
CA VAL A 181 -4.37 -1.98 -22.70
C VAL A 181 -5.06 -1.20 -23.84
N LYS A 182 -5.83 -0.20 -23.52
CA LYS A 182 -6.58 0.62 -24.50
C LYS A 182 -5.82 1.85 -24.96
#